data_7fa3c62f92cba8b03dd21fae477daa9b
#
_entry.id   7fa3c62f92cba8b03dd21fae477daa9b
#
_cell.length_a   1.000
_cell.length_b   1.000
_cell.length_c   1.000
_cell.angle_alpha   90.00
_cell.angle_beta   90.00
_cell.angle_gamma   90.00
#
_symmetry.space_group_name_H-M   'P 1'
#
loop_
_entity.id
_entity.type
_entity.pdbx_description
1 polymer ?
#
loop_
_entity_poly.entity_id
_entity_poly.type
_entity_poly.pdbx_seq_one_letter_code
_entity_poly.pdbx_strand_id
1 'polypeptide(L)'
;MSLMVSDGSEMIRYNPSTASIEASNSRGISWSMRYRCSGMGNIRALTMHKGEIILCSDQGIYFSKSSGKAWSKRNNSERNFVDIQDMGSELIATTSDGHVYASSSGGFSWFKRK
;
A
#
# COMPACT_ATOMS: atom_id res chain seq x y z
N MET A 1 4.60 6.44 8.23
CA MET A 1 4.03 6.28 6.88
C MET A 1 5.14 5.99 5.89
N SER A 2 5.00 4.94 5.09
CA SER A 2 6.00 4.55 4.11
C SER A 2 5.39 4.47 2.72
N LEU A 3 6.09 5.04 1.74
CA LEU A 3 5.70 5.00 0.33
C LEU A 3 6.62 4.10 -0.49
N MET A 4 7.40 3.27 0.19
CA MET A 4 8.33 2.36 -0.48
C MET A 4 8.35 1.01 0.22
N VAL A 5 8.42 -0.05 -0.57
CA VAL A 5 8.57 -1.41 -0.08
C VAL A 5 9.65 -2.13 -0.88
N SER A 6 10.10 -3.27 -0.36
CA SER A 6 11.06 -4.11 -1.04
C SER A 6 10.63 -5.56 -0.94
N ASP A 7 10.74 -6.31 -2.03
CA ASP A 7 10.44 -7.74 -2.04
C ASP A 7 11.72 -8.60 -2.03
N GLY A 8 12.84 -7.98 -1.73
CA GLY A 8 14.14 -8.64 -1.69
C GLY A 8 14.92 -8.55 -2.99
N SER A 9 14.26 -8.46 -4.12
CA SER A 9 14.91 -8.34 -5.42
C SER A 9 14.69 -6.98 -6.06
N GLU A 10 13.60 -6.33 -5.72
CA GLU A 10 13.24 -5.03 -6.27
C GLU A 10 12.78 -4.10 -5.18
N MET A 11 12.95 -2.81 -5.40
CA MET A 11 12.33 -1.77 -4.58
C MET A 11 11.15 -1.20 -5.36
N ILE A 12 10.02 -1.04 -4.69
CA ILE A 12 8.79 -0.51 -5.28
C ILE A 12 8.40 0.73 -4.50
N ARG A 13 8.13 1.82 -5.19
CA ARG A 13 7.73 3.06 -4.51
C ARG A 13 6.57 3.74 -5.22
N TYR A 14 5.86 4.58 -4.48
CA TYR A 14 4.95 5.55 -5.05
C TYR A 14 5.70 6.87 -5.19
N ASN A 15 5.73 7.43 -6.39
CA ASN A 15 6.36 8.72 -6.65
C ASN A 15 5.26 9.77 -6.78
N PRO A 16 5.10 10.68 -5.79
CA PRO A 16 4.04 11.68 -5.87
C PRO A 16 4.26 12.71 -6.97
N SER A 17 5.49 12.90 -7.43
CA SER A 17 5.77 13.85 -8.52
C SER A 17 5.18 13.39 -9.84
N THR A 18 5.11 12.08 -10.06
CA THR A 18 4.57 11.52 -11.29
C THR A 18 3.25 10.78 -11.07
N ALA A 19 2.80 10.68 -9.82
CA ALA A 19 1.59 9.96 -9.41
C ALA A 19 1.61 8.52 -9.94
N SER A 20 2.75 7.84 -9.76
CA SER A 20 2.90 6.50 -10.32
C SER A 20 3.67 5.58 -9.39
N ILE A 21 3.48 4.28 -9.60
CA ILE A 21 4.26 3.23 -8.97
C ILE A 21 5.50 2.99 -9.84
N GLU A 22 6.65 3.02 -9.21
CA GLU A 22 7.93 2.83 -9.87
C GLU A 22 8.70 1.71 -9.21
N ALA A 23 9.57 1.06 -9.97
CA ALA A 23 10.39 -0.02 -9.48
C ALA A 23 11.85 0.19 -9.83
N SER A 24 12.72 -0.28 -8.95
CA SER A 24 14.15 -0.26 -9.15
C SER A 24 14.73 -1.63 -8.82
N ASN A 25 15.55 -2.16 -9.73
CA ASN A 25 16.34 -3.35 -9.46
C ASN A 25 17.83 -3.02 -9.33
N SER A 26 18.13 -1.73 -9.16
CA SER A 26 19.50 -1.23 -9.02
C SER A 26 19.70 -0.55 -7.67
N ARG A 27 18.96 -0.98 -6.65
CA ARG A 27 19.01 -0.45 -5.29
C ARG A 27 18.67 1.04 -5.20
N GLY A 28 17.75 1.48 -6.07
CA GLY A 28 17.29 2.86 -6.06
C GLY A 28 18.08 3.80 -6.95
N ILE A 29 19.04 3.29 -7.72
CA ILE A 29 19.85 4.13 -8.60
C ILE A 29 19.03 4.58 -9.80
N SER A 30 18.26 3.67 -10.39
CA SER A 30 17.38 4.00 -11.51
C SER A 30 16.00 3.42 -11.26
N TRP A 31 14.97 4.11 -11.74
CA TRP A 31 13.58 3.76 -11.51
C TRP A 31 12.84 3.74 -12.83
N SER A 32 11.94 2.78 -12.99
CA SER A 32 11.06 2.71 -14.14
C SER A 32 9.61 2.65 -13.69
N MET A 33 8.73 3.31 -14.44
CA MET A 33 7.31 3.35 -14.11
C MET A 33 6.67 2.00 -14.39
N ARG A 34 5.85 1.52 -13.46
CA ARG A 34 5.08 0.28 -13.60
C ARG A 34 3.59 0.51 -13.72
N TYR A 35 3.07 1.51 -13.03
CA TYR A 35 1.64 1.72 -13.00
C TYR A 35 1.34 3.18 -12.68
N ARG A 36 0.41 3.75 -13.42
CA ARG A 36 -0.04 5.12 -13.18
C ARG A 36 -1.23 5.08 -12.23
N CYS A 37 -1.14 5.79 -11.13
CA CYS A 37 -2.12 5.72 -10.04
C CYS A 37 -3.29 6.67 -10.23
N SER A 38 -3.66 6.99 -11.46
CA SER A 38 -4.82 7.85 -11.70
C SER A 38 -6.08 7.10 -11.25
N GLY A 39 -6.96 7.79 -10.53
CA GLY A 39 -8.20 7.19 -10.05
C GLY A 39 -8.09 6.47 -8.72
N MET A 40 -6.90 6.37 -8.13
CA MET A 40 -6.75 5.75 -6.82
C MET A 40 -6.84 6.75 -5.66
N GLY A 41 -6.93 8.03 -5.97
CA GLY A 41 -6.96 9.06 -4.95
C GLY A 41 -5.58 9.38 -4.40
N ASN A 42 -5.54 9.92 -3.20
CA ASN A 42 -4.28 10.27 -2.55
C ASN A 42 -3.67 9.02 -1.90
N ILE A 43 -2.50 8.64 -2.38
CA ILE A 43 -1.81 7.46 -1.87
C ILE A 43 -1.15 7.83 -0.54
N ARG A 44 -1.38 7.03 0.49
CA ARG A 44 -0.92 7.34 1.83
C ARG A 44 0.15 6.41 2.35
N ALA A 45 0.10 5.13 2.00
CA ALA A 45 1.10 4.17 2.47
C ALA A 45 1.10 2.91 1.62
N LEU A 46 2.25 2.25 1.61
CA LEU A 46 2.46 0.95 0.99
C LEU A 46 3.06 0.02 2.02
N THR A 47 2.70 -1.25 1.95
CA THR A 47 3.38 -2.29 2.74
C THR A 47 3.37 -3.60 1.97
N MET A 48 4.27 -4.50 2.35
CA MET A 48 4.27 -5.87 1.84
C MET A 48 3.59 -6.76 2.85
N HIS A 49 2.70 -7.63 2.39
CA HIS A 49 1.99 -8.56 3.26
C HIS A 49 1.77 -9.87 2.51
N LYS A 50 2.40 -10.94 2.96
CA LYS A 50 2.24 -12.30 2.41
C LYS A 50 2.41 -12.33 0.89
N GLY A 51 3.45 -11.65 0.41
CA GLY A 51 3.78 -11.63 -1.01
C GLY A 51 2.98 -10.66 -1.85
N GLU A 52 2.08 -9.90 -1.25
CA GLU A 52 1.30 -8.88 -1.96
C GLU A 52 1.76 -7.50 -1.51
N ILE A 53 1.65 -6.52 -2.41
CA ILE A 53 1.81 -5.13 -2.02
C ILE A 53 0.42 -4.61 -1.67
N ILE A 54 0.29 -4.03 -0.48
CA ILE A 54 -0.97 -3.44 -0.02
C ILE A 54 -0.78 -1.93 -0.02
N LEU A 55 -1.73 -1.22 -0.59
CA LEU A 55 -1.71 0.23 -0.71
C LEU A 55 -2.96 0.80 -0.07
N CYS A 56 -2.81 1.81 0.78
CA CYS A 56 -3.97 2.53 1.27
C CYS A 56 -4.00 3.94 0.70
N SER A 57 -5.20 4.36 0.33
CA SER A 57 -5.44 5.69 -0.20
C SER A 57 -6.74 6.21 0.38
N ASP A 58 -7.10 7.45 0.03
CA ASP A 58 -8.37 8.01 0.47
C ASP A 58 -9.57 7.40 -0.28
N GLN A 59 -9.33 6.51 -1.23
CA GLN A 59 -10.38 5.80 -1.95
C GLN A 59 -10.56 4.35 -1.48
N GLY A 60 -9.66 3.86 -0.63
CA GLY A 60 -9.77 2.52 -0.09
C GLY A 60 -8.44 1.77 -0.06
N ILE A 61 -8.54 0.46 -0.02
CA ILE A 61 -7.40 -0.45 0.04
C ILE A 61 -7.25 -1.13 -1.33
N TYR A 62 -6.05 -1.07 -1.87
CA TYR A 62 -5.69 -1.71 -3.13
C TYR A 62 -4.59 -2.73 -2.90
N PHE A 63 -4.46 -3.68 -3.81
CA PHE A 63 -3.41 -4.68 -3.70
C PHE A 63 -2.85 -5.04 -5.07
N SER A 64 -1.61 -5.53 -5.08
CA SER A 64 -0.94 -6.02 -6.27
C SER A 64 -0.24 -7.33 -5.95
N LYS A 65 -0.48 -8.34 -6.79
CA LYS A 65 0.23 -9.62 -6.73
C LYS A 65 1.31 -9.71 -7.80
N SER A 66 1.50 -8.65 -8.56
CA SER A 66 2.41 -8.63 -9.71
C SER A 66 3.54 -7.61 -9.53
N SER A 67 3.96 -7.39 -8.29
CA SER A 67 5.06 -6.47 -7.95
C SER A 67 4.78 -5.04 -8.42
N GLY A 68 3.53 -4.63 -8.34
CA GLY A 68 3.12 -3.27 -8.67
C GLY A 68 2.72 -3.04 -10.12
N LYS A 69 2.72 -4.09 -10.96
CA LYS A 69 2.38 -3.95 -12.37
C LYS A 69 0.87 -3.83 -12.61
N ALA A 70 0.07 -4.47 -11.77
CA ALA A 70 -1.38 -4.43 -11.86
C ALA A 70 -1.97 -4.33 -10.46
N TRP A 71 -3.04 -3.57 -10.32
CA TRP A 71 -3.66 -3.28 -9.04
C TRP A 71 -5.15 -3.51 -9.09
N SER A 72 -5.71 -3.99 -7.99
CA SER A 72 -7.15 -4.16 -7.83
C SER A 72 -7.57 -3.59 -6.49
N LYS A 73 -8.80 -3.11 -6.41
CA LYS A 73 -9.35 -2.57 -5.18
C LYS A 73 -9.88 -3.72 -4.32
N ARG A 74 -9.51 -3.73 -3.05
CA ARG A 74 -9.88 -4.81 -2.14
C ARG A 74 -10.94 -4.40 -1.14
N ASN A 75 -10.96 -3.13 -0.74
CA ASN A 75 -11.91 -2.62 0.25
C ASN A 75 -12.22 -1.17 -0.07
N ASN A 76 -13.51 -0.82 -0.06
CA ASN A 76 -13.98 0.52 -0.37
C ASN A 76 -14.02 1.45 0.84
N SER A 77 -13.67 0.96 2.03
CA SER A 77 -13.81 1.75 3.25
C SER A 77 -12.90 2.95 3.25
N GLU A 78 -13.49 4.11 3.44
CA GLU A 78 -12.76 5.35 3.64
C GLU A 78 -12.66 5.56 5.14
N ARG A 79 -11.69 4.93 5.79
CA ARG A 79 -11.54 5.06 7.23
C ARG A 79 -10.44 6.03 7.62
N ASN A 80 -10.02 6.87 6.67
CA ASN A 80 -8.93 7.84 6.87
C ASN A 80 -7.65 7.18 7.37
N PHE A 81 -7.34 6.00 6.83
CA PHE A 81 -6.08 5.35 7.15
C PHE A 81 -4.94 6.21 6.63
N VAL A 82 -4.03 6.57 7.52
CA VAL A 82 -2.84 7.35 7.16
C VAL A 82 -1.59 6.51 7.15
N ASP A 83 -1.65 5.30 7.69
CA ASP A 83 -0.54 4.37 7.68
C ASP A 83 -1.06 2.96 7.73
N ILE A 84 -0.27 2.02 7.20
CA ILE A 84 -0.60 0.61 7.21
C ILE A 84 0.71 -0.15 7.41
N GLN A 85 0.68 -1.17 8.28
CA GLN A 85 1.87 -1.93 8.62
C GLN A 85 1.59 -3.42 8.59
N ASP A 86 2.58 -4.17 8.13
CA ASP A 86 2.53 -5.62 8.12
C ASP A 86 3.05 -6.15 9.46
N MET A 87 2.23 -6.93 10.14
CA MET A 87 2.61 -7.57 11.40
C MET A 87 2.79 -9.08 11.24
N GLY A 88 2.94 -9.55 10.01
CA GLY A 88 3.12 -10.96 9.71
C GLY A 88 1.79 -11.67 9.48
N SER A 89 1.05 -11.90 10.54
CA SER A 89 -0.24 -12.59 10.44
C SER A 89 -1.41 -11.64 10.20
N GLU A 90 -1.20 -10.34 10.41
CA GLU A 90 -2.26 -9.36 10.20
C GLU A 90 -1.69 -8.03 9.77
N LEU A 91 -2.56 -7.17 9.27
CA LEU A 91 -2.24 -5.79 8.94
C LEU A 91 -2.80 -4.89 10.04
N ILE A 92 -2.05 -3.86 10.39
CA ILE A 92 -2.49 -2.84 11.33
C ILE A 92 -2.52 -1.52 10.59
N ALA A 93 -3.61 -0.79 10.72
CA ALA A 93 -3.75 0.53 10.13
C ALA A 93 -4.11 1.55 11.19
N THR A 94 -3.61 2.77 11.02
CA THR A 94 -3.92 3.86 11.94
C THR A 94 -4.63 4.97 11.17
N THR A 95 -5.54 5.65 11.86
CA THR A 95 -6.31 6.74 11.27
C THR A 95 -5.74 8.08 11.73
N SER A 96 -6.15 9.15 11.05
CA SER A 96 -5.70 10.50 11.39
C SER A 96 -6.19 10.96 12.76
N ASP A 97 -7.27 10.36 13.28
CA ASP A 97 -7.84 10.71 14.59
C ASP A 97 -7.39 9.75 15.70
N GLY A 98 -6.39 8.92 15.44
CA GLY A 98 -5.76 8.11 16.47
C GLY A 98 -6.35 6.74 16.72
N HIS A 99 -7.26 6.28 15.88
CA HIS A 99 -7.80 4.94 16.00
C HIS A 99 -6.89 3.91 15.34
N VAL A 100 -6.99 2.68 15.83
CA VAL A 100 -6.22 1.55 15.32
C VAL A 100 -7.19 0.48 14.82
N TYR A 101 -6.95 0.00 13.62
CA TYR A 101 -7.72 -1.06 12.99
C TYR A 101 -6.82 -2.23 12.65
N ALA A 102 -7.38 -3.42 12.64
CA ALA A 102 -6.65 -4.63 12.27
C ALA A 102 -7.40 -5.42 11.23
N SER A 103 -6.65 -6.07 10.35
CA SER A 103 -7.21 -6.96 9.33
C SER A 103 -6.43 -8.25 9.34
N SER A 104 -7.12 -9.37 9.51
CA SER A 104 -6.52 -10.69 9.37
C SER A 104 -6.81 -11.30 8.00
N SER A 105 -7.44 -10.55 7.12
CA SER A 105 -7.85 -11.01 5.79
C SER A 105 -7.08 -10.31 4.67
N GLY A 106 -5.90 -9.75 4.97
CA GLY A 106 -5.10 -9.07 3.96
C GLY A 106 -5.68 -7.75 3.49
N GLY A 107 -6.54 -7.14 4.29
CA GLY A 107 -7.15 -5.86 3.96
C GLY A 107 -8.58 -5.95 3.43
N PHE A 108 -9.14 -7.15 3.30
CA PHE A 108 -10.54 -7.30 2.87
C PHE A 108 -11.52 -6.76 3.88
N SER A 109 -11.28 -7.01 5.16
CA SER A 109 -12.15 -6.54 6.23
C SER A 109 -11.29 -6.03 7.38
N TRP A 110 -11.81 -5.02 8.08
CA TRP A 110 -11.09 -4.33 9.12
C TRP A 110 -11.94 -4.23 10.37
N PHE A 111 -11.30 -4.38 11.51
CA PHE A 111 -11.96 -4.29 12.82
C PHE A 111 -11.26 -3.23 13.65
N LYS A 112 -12.04 -2.35 14.24
CA LYS A 112 -11.49 -1.33 15.14
C LYS A 112 -10.96 -1.99 16.40
N ARG A 113 -9.71 -1.72 16.73
CA ARG A 113 -9.05 -2.32 17.89
C ARG A 113 -8.87 -1.31 19.02
N LYS A 114 -8.74 -0.04 18.66
CA LYS A 114 -8.52 0.97 19.68
C LYS A 114 -9.04 2.36 19.29
#